data_f22b2e1ae027f3e81d3cced1a3494404
#
_entry.id   f22b2e1ae027f3e81d3cced1a3494404
#
_cell.length_a   1.000
_cell.length_b   1.000
_cell.length_c   1.000
_cell.angle_alpha   90.00
_cell.angle_beta   90.00
_cell.angle_gamma   90.00
#
_symmetry.space_group_name_H-M   'P 1'
#
loop_
_entity.id
_entity.type
_entity.pdbx_description
1 polymer ?
#
loop_
_entity_poly.entity_id
_entity_poly.type
_entity_poly.pdbx_seq_one_letter_code
_entity_poly.pdbx_strand_id
1 'polypeptide(L)'
;MTAGKNSGDRRVLVTGGAGFIGSNFVHRLMAREPGTHVVVLDALTYAGRRENLDGLPSDRLTFVHGDIRDPAAVAKAMAGCSHVLNFAAESHVDRSIETPGDFIQTDVYGVFVLAEEARRIGVERFVQVSTD
;
A
#
# COMPACT_ATOMS: atom_id res chain seq x y z
N MET A 1 -12.19 23.34 5.27
CA MET A 1 -12.33 23.13 4.30
C MET A 1 -11.33 22.65 3.62
N THR A 2 -11.34 22.00 3.13
CA THR A 2 -10.45 21.55 2.27
C THR A 2 -10.75 21.96 0.94
N ALA A 3 -11.26 23.13 0.87
CA ALA A 3 -11.70 23.58 -0.36
C ALA A 3 -10.65 23.58 -1.39
N GLY A 4 -9.47 23.63 -1.07
CA GLY A 4 -8.45 23.65 -2.05
C GLY A 4 -8.06 22.32 -2.64
N LYS A 5 -8.66 21.23 -2.15
CA LYS A 5 -8.26 19.95 -2.62
C LYS A 5 -8.93 19.64 -3.95
N ASN A 6 -8.18 19.50 -4.99
CA ASN A 6 -8.74 19.10 -6.27
C ASN A 6 -8.35 17.68 -6.57
N SER A 7 -8.77 17.17 -7.71
CA SER A 7 -8.64 15.75 -8.01
C SER A 7 -7.19 15.30 -8.10
N GLY A 8 -6.26 16.20 -8.33
CA GLY A 8 -4.86 15.83 -8.39
C GLY A 8 -4.15 15.88 -7.05
N ASP A 9 -4.80 16.43 -6.02
CA ASP A 9 -4.15 16.62 -4.73
C ASP A 9 -4.60 15.54 -3.76
N ARG A 10 -4.18 14.31 -4.03
CA ARG A 10 -4.54 13.17 -3.21
C ARG A 10 -3.33 12.62 -2.49
N ARG A 11 -3.63 11.95 -1.38
CA ARG A 11 -2.62 11.16 -0.71
C ARG A 11 -3.11 9.73 -0.72
N VAL A 12 -2.35 8.85 -1.34
CA VAL A 12 -2.76 7.47 -1.62
C VAL A 12 -1.80 6.52 -0.96
N LEU A 13 -2.33 5.58 -0.18
CA LEU A 13 -1.53 4.52 0.40
C LEU A 13 -1.54 3.32 -0.54
N VAL A 14 -0.36 2.83 -0.89
CA VAL A 14 -0.20 1.62 -1.69
C VAL A 14 0.59 0.62 -0.86
N THR A 15 -0.08 -0.40 -0.36
CA THR A 15 0.62 -1.45 0.36
C THR A 15 1.14 -2.46 -0.63
N GLY A 16 2.31 -3.02 -0.36
CA GLY A 16 2.96 -3.89 -1.31
C GLY A 16 3.47 -3.15 -2.54
N GLY A 17 3.66 -1.84 -2.40
CA GLY A 17 4.06 -1.00 -3.53
C GLY A 17 5.49 -1.18 -3.97
N ALA A 18 6.29 -1.95 -3.26
CA ALA A 18 7.65 -2.27 -3.70
C ALA A 18 7.72 -3.61 -4.44
N GLY A 19 6.61 -4.35 -4.53
CA GLY A 19 6.53 -5.56 -5.31
C GLY A 19 6.45 -5.24 -6.80
N PHE A 20 6.47 -6.29 -7.63
CA PHE A 20 6.49 -6.08 -9.08
C PHE A 20 5.24 -5.35 -9.57
N ILE A 21 4.06 -5.86 -9.22
CA ILE A 21 2.83 -5.26 -9.71
C ILE A 21 2.57 -3.93 -9.02
N GLY A 22 2.76 -3.89 -7.70
CA GLY A 22 2.51 -2.66 -6.95
C GLY A 22 3.42 -1.52 -7.38
N SER A 23 4.70 -1.79 -7.63
CA SER A 23 5.62 -0.74 -8.05
C SER A 23 5.29 -0.22 -9.44
N ASN A 24 4.89 -1.09 -10.34
CA ASN A 24 4.44 -0.66 -11.66
C ASN A 24 3.22 0.25 -11.55
N PHE A 25 2.31 -0.09 -10.65
CA PHE A 25 1.15 0.77 -10.41
C PHE A 25 1.59 2.13 -9.86
N VAL A 26 2.53 2.15 -8.90
CA VAL A 26 2.99 3.41 -8.32
C VAL A 26 3.63 4.29 -9.38
N HIS A 27 4.50 3.73 -10.23
CA HIS A 27 5.11 4.51 -11.30
C HIS A 27 4.06 5.10 -12.22
N ARG A 28 3.07 4.30 -12.59
CA ARG A 28 2.04 4.77 -13.51
C ARG A 28 1.17 5.84 -12.87
N LEU A 29 0.78 5.65 -11.63
CA LEU A 29 -0.05 6.63 -10.93
C LEU A 29 0.67 7.96 -10.80
N MET A 30 1.94 7.93 -10.42
CA MET A 30 2.68 9.17 -10.23
C MET A 30 2.95 9.88 -11.55
N ALA A 31 3.04 9.14 -12.66
CA ALA A 31 3.21 9.75 -13.97
C ALA A 31 1.90 10.38 -14.45
N ARG A 32 0.78 9.77 -14.15
CA ARG A 32 -0.50 10.23 -14.66
C ARG A 32 -1.16 11.31 -13.79
N GLU A 33 -0.83 11.35 -12.50
CA GLU A 33 -1.47 12.28 -11.58
C GLU A 33 -0.42 13.07 -10.83
N PRO A 34 0.10 14.12 -11.43
CA PRO A 34 1.25 14.82 -10.85
C PRO A 34 1.01 15.44 -9.48
N GLY A 35 -0.24 15.68 -9.09
CA GLY A 35 -0.55 16.22 -7.77
C GLY A 35 -0.67 15.20 -6.68
N THR A 36 -0.57 13.90 -7.01
CA THR A 36 -0.77 12.85 -6.02
C THR A 36 0.51 12.57 -5.24
N HIS A 37 0.36 12.45 -3.93
CA HIS A 37 1.43 11.98 -3.06
C HIS A 37 1.16 10.52 -2.74
N VAL A 38 2.13 9.66 -2.96
CA VAL A 38 1.99 8.21 -2.72
C VAL A 38 2.78 7.83 -1.48
N VAL A 39 2.13 7.09 -0.58
CA VAL A 39 2.81 6.45 0.54
C VAL A 39 2.85 4.96 0.24
N VAL A 40 4.05 4.39 0.24
CA VAL A 40 4.21 2.96 0.04
C VAL A 40 4.50 2.30 1.38
N LEU A 41 3.69 1.32 1.75
CA LEU A 41 3.95 0.49 2.92
C LEU A 41 4.31 -0.90 2.42
N ASP A 42 5.51 -1.37 2.75
CA ASP A 42 5.96 -2.66 2.27
C ASP A 42 6.88 -3.29 3.30
N ALA A 43 6.70 -4.56 3.56
CA ALA A 43 7.53 -5.28 4.52
C ALA A 43 8.88 -5.68 3.91
N LEU A 44 9.02 -5.57 2.60
CA LEU A 44 10.25 -5.93 1.89
C LEU A 44 10.65 -7.37 2.16
N THR A 45 9.67 -8.26 2.21
CA THR A 45 9.98 -9.65 2.44
C THR A 45 10.23 -10.34 1.13
N TYR A 46 9.38 -11.27 0.74
CA TYR A 46 9.68 -12.18 -0.34
C TYR A 46 9.83 -11.50 -1.69
N ALA A 47 8.90 -10.65 -2.05
CA ALA A 47 8.86 -10.10 -3.40
C ALA A 47 9.17 -8.61 -3.47
N GLY A 48 9.19 -7.93 -2.35
CA GLY A 48 9.32 -6.47 -2.36
C GLY A 48 10.77 -6.03 -2.43
N ARG A 49 11.05 -5.06 -3.30
CA ARG A 49 12.36 -4.45 -3.41
C ARG A 49 12.22 -2.95 -3.50
N ARG A 50 12.88 -2.26 -2.61
CA ARG A 50 12.81 -0.81 -2.63
C ARG A 50 13.31 -0.23 -3.94
N GLU A 51 14.28 -0.89 -4.57
CA GLU A 51 14.82 -0.46 -5.85
C GLU A 51 13.75 -0.38 -6.94
N ASN A 52 12.68 -1.12 -6.80
CA ASN A 52 11.58 -1.04 -7.78
C ASN A 52 10.95 0.34 -7.82
N LEU A 53 11.22 1.18 -6.82
CA LEU A 53 10.67 2.53 -6.75
C LEU A 53 11.69 3.59 -7.16
N ASP A 54 12.87 3.19 -7.63
CA ASP A 54 13.89 4.13 -8.04
C ASP A 54 13.40 5.03 -9.17
N GLY A 55 13.86 6.26 -9.14
CA GLY A 55 13.51 7.23 -10.17
C GLY A 55 12.26 8.03 -9.90
N LEU A 56 11.50 7.69 -8.86
CA LEU A 56 10.30 8.45 -8.52
C LEU A 56 10.68 9.71 -7.71
N PRO A 57 9.91 10.80 -7.86
CA PRO A 57 10.23 12.04 -7.14
C PRO A 57 10.06 11.85 -5.64
N SER A 58 11.12 12.18 -4.91
CA SER A 58 11.13 11.95 -3.46
C SER A 58 10.19 12.88 -2.70
N ASP A 59 9.85 14.02 -3.29
CA ASP A 59 8.92 14.94 -2.64
C ASP A 59 7.47 14.49 -2.74
N ARG A 60 7.19 13.49 -3.57
CA ARG A 60 5.84 12.96 -3.73
C ARG A 60 5.72 11.49 -3.33
N LEU A 61 6.78 10.91 -2.78
CA LEU A 61 6.79 9.50 -2.41
C LEU A 61 7.31 9.37 -0.98
N THR A 62 6.52 8.73 -0.13
CA THR A 62 6.94 8.38 1.22
C THR A 62 7.01 6.86 1.32
N PHE A 63 8.10 6.33 1.82
CA PHE A 63 8.24 4.90 2.00
C PHE A 63 8.20 4.55 3.48
N VAL A 64 7.33 3.62 3.85
CA VAL A 64 7.25 3.11 5.21
C VAL A 64 7.56 1.62 5.17
N HIS A 65 8.63 1.22 5.83
CA HIS A 65 8.99 -0.19 5.94
C HIS A 65 8.17 -0.79 7.07
N GLY A 66 7.24 -1.64 6.75
CA GLY A 66 6.38 -2.22 7.76
C GLY A 66 5.44 -3.27 7.19
N ASP A 67 4.74 -3.94 8.08
CA ASP A 67 3.88 -5.06 7.75
C ASP A 67 2.43 -4.63 7.94
N ILE A 68 1.54 -5.01 7.02
CA ILE A 68 0.14 -4.64 7.15
C ILE A 68 -0.53 -5.28 8.36
N ARG A 69 0.11 -6.29 8.97
CA ARG A 69 -0.39 -6.88 10.21
C ARG A 69 -0.07 -6.05 11.44
N ASP A 70 0.74 -5.01 11.28
CA ASP A 70 1.14 -4.16 12.40
C ASP A 70 0.28 -2.90 12.42
N PRO A 71 -0.66 -2.78 13.36
CA PRO A 71 -1.55 -1.61 13.37
C PRO A 71 -0.82 -0.28 13.48
N ALA A 72 0.32 -0.23 14.18
CA ALA A 72 1.06 1.02 14.31
C ALA A 72 1.67 1.44 12.99
N ALA A 73 2.23 0.48 12.24
CA ALA A 73 2.80 0.79 10.92
C ALA A 73 1.71 1.22 9.95
N VAL A 74 0.56 0.57 10.01
CA VAL A 74 -0.57 0.92 9.15
C VAL A 74 -1.09 2.31 9.47
N ALA A 75 -1.24 2.64 10.75
CA ALA A 75 -1.71 3.96 11.15
C ALA A 75 -0.74 5.05 10.68
N LYS A 76 0.55 4.79 10.81
CA LYS A 76 1.57 5.75 10.37
C LYS A 76 1.49 5.96 8.86
N ALA A 77 1.40 4.88 8.11
CA ALA A 77 1.42 4.97 6.65
C ALA A 77 0.12 5.57 6.10
N MET A 78 -1.01 5.28 6.73
CA MET A 78 -2.30 5.70 6.22
C MET A 78 -2.70 7.11 6.64
N ALA A 79 -1.96 7.72 7.58
CA ALA A 79 -2.32 9.04 8.09
C ALA A 79 -2.45 10.05 6.95
N GLY A 80 -3.59 10.72 6.89
CA GLY A 80 -3.84 11.73 5.86
C GLY A 80 -4.21 11.19 4.49
N CYS A 81 -4.27 9.87 4.32
CA CYS A 81 -4.59 9.31 3.01
C CYS A 81 -6.10 9.31 2.77
N SER A 82 -6.47 9.55 1.52
CA SER A 82 -7.87 9.48 1.09
C SER A 82 -8.19 8.18 0.38
N HIS A 83 -7.17 7.49 -0.13
CA HIS A 83 -7.36 6.27 -0.92
C HIS A 83 -6.35 5.23 -0.47
N VAL A 84 -6.76 3.97 -0.45
CA VAL A 84 -5.90 2.85 -0.06
C VAL A 84 -6.02 1.77 -1.12
N LEU A 85 -4.86 1.31 -1.63
CA LEU A 85 -4.81 0.18 -2.54
C LEU A 85 -3.90 -0.87 -1.94
N ASN A 86 -4.46 -2.06 -1.72
CA ASN A 86 -3.72 -3.12 -1.05
C ASN A 86 -3.24 -4.16 -2.07
N PHE A 87 -1.93 -4.11 -2.35
CA PHE A 87 -1.26 -5.14 -3.15
C PHE A 87 -0.48 -6.12 -2.26
N ALA A 88 -0.43 -5.87 -0.96
CA ALA A 88 0.35 -6.71 -0.06
C ALA A 88 -0.37 -8.03 0.18
N ALA A 89 0.22 -9.11 -0.26
CA ALA A 89 -0.33 -10.44 -0.07
C ALA A 89 0.77 -11.46 -0.32
N GLU A 90 0.65 -12.61 0.34
CA GLU A 90 1.50 -13.76 0.03
C GLU A 90 0.88 -14.49 -1.14
N SER A 91 1.36 -14.23 -2.33
CA SER A 91 0.76 -14.82 -3.52
C SER A 91 1.62 -15.92 -4.13
N HIS A 92 2.81 -16.16 -3.60
CA HIS A 92 3.71 -17.16 -4.17
C HIS A 92 3.30 -18.55 -3.68
N VAL A 93 2.98 -19.43 -4.61
CA VAL A 93 2.41 -20.73 -4.28
C VAL A 93 3.36 -21.55 -3.40
N ASP A 94 4.65 -21.56 -3.73
CA ASP A 94 5.60 -22.34 -2.94
C ASP A 94 5.67 -21.87 -1.49
N ARG A 95 5.60 -20.56 -1.27
CA ARG A 95 5.60 -20.06 0.09
C ARG A 95 4.34 -20.44 0.83
N SER A 96 3.19 -20.41 0.17
CA SER A 96 1.96 -20.76 0.84
C SER A 96 1.94 -22.25 1.22
N ILE A 97 2.62 -23.09 0.45
CA ILE A 97 2.74 -24.50 0.79
C ILE A 97 3.66 -24.68 2.00
N GLU A 98 4.77 -23.95 2.03
CA GLU A 98 5.74 -24.08 3.11
C GLU A 98 5.25 -23.46 4.41
N THR A 99 4.56 -22.31 4.31
CA THR A 99 4.13 -21.59 5.50
C THR A 99 2.70 -21.12 5.34
N PRO A 100 1.76 -22.08 5.32
CA PRO A 100 0.35 -21.70 5.08
C PRO A 100 -0.22 -20.81 6.17
N GLY A 101 0.26 -20.94 7.41
CA GLY A 101 -0.22 -20.07 8.48
C GLY A 101 0.15 -18.62 8.24
N ASP A 102 1.37 -18.35 7.77
CA ASP A 102 1.80 -17.00 7.46
C ASP A 102 1.02 -16.42 6.29
N PHE A 103 0.75 -17.25 5.29
CA PHE A 103 -0.05 -16.84 4.14
C PHE A 103 -1.43 -16.37 4.58
N ILE A 104 -2.09 -17.16 5.42
CA ILE A 104 -3.42 -16.82 5.91
C ILE A 104 -3.38 -15.54 6.75
N GLN A 105 -2.39 -15.40 7.62
CA GLN A 105 -2.28 -14.20 8.44
C GLN A 105 -2.13 -12.95 7.60
N THR A 106 -1.30 -13.00 6.56
CA THR A 106 -1.10 -11.83 5.73
C THR A 106 -2.37 -11.46 4.98
N ASP A 107 -3.04 -12.46 4.40
CA ASP A 107 -4.20 -12.19 3.57
C ASP A 107 -5.44 -11.83 4.36
N VAL A 108 -5.61 -12.41 5.55
CA VAL A 108 -6.83 -12.20 6.32
C VAL A 108 -6.63 -11.13 7.38
N TYR A 109 -5.65 -11.31 8.23
CA TYR A 109 -5.45 -10.38 9.32
C TYR A 109 -4.95 -9.02 8.85
N GLY A 110 -4.05 -9.02 7.86
CA GLY A 110 -3.54 -7.76 7.33
C GLY A 110 -4.64 -6.93 6.69
N VAL A 111 -5.52 -7.57 5.91
CA VAL A 111 -6.64 -6.85 5.32
C VAL A 111 -7.55 -6.30 6.41
N PHE A 112 -7.77 -7.06 7.47
CA PHE A 112 -8.58 -6.60 8.58
C PHE A 112 -7.98 -5.34 9.22
N VAL A 113 -6.67 -5.35 9.48
CA VAL A 113 -6.00 -4.19 10.07
C VAL A 113 -6.15 -2.97 9.17
N LEU A 114 -5.91 -3.15 7.86
CA LEU A 114 -6.05 -2.05 6.90
C LEU A 114 -7.48 -1.52 6.86
N ALA A 115 -8.45 -2.41 6.82
CA ALA A 115 -9.84 -2.00 6.71
C ALA A 115 -10.31 -1.27 7.97
N GLU A 116 -9.88 -1.73 9.13
CA GLU A 116 -10.25 -1.06 10.38
C GLU A 116 -9.68 0.36 10.44
N GLU A 117 -8.44 0.53 10.04
CA GLU A 117 -7.84 1.86 10.06
C GLU A 117 -8.48 2.76 9.01
N ALA A 118 -8.75 2.20 7.83
CA ALA A 118 -9.41 2.97 6.77
C ALA A 118 -10.78 3.48 7.22
N ARG A 119 -11.52 2.63 7.92
CA ARG A 119 -12.80 3.02 8.44
C ARG A 119 -12.65 4.08 9.53
N ARG A 120 -11.67 3.91 10.39
CA ARG A 120 -11.47 4.84 11.50
C ARG A 120 -11.18 6.25 11.02
N ILE A 121 -10.32 6.39 10.02
CA ILE A 121 -9.95 7.73 9.53
C ILE A 121 -10.84 8.21 8.40
N GLY A 122 -11.71 7.35 7.86
CA GLY A 122 -12.67 7.77 6.85
C GLY A 122 -12.12 7.92 5.46
N VAL A 123 -11.30 6.95 5.00
CA VAL A 123 -10.80 7.03 3.63
C VAL A 123 -11.95 6.96 2.65
N GLU A 124 -11.80 7.63 1.51
CA GLU A 124 -12.86 7.70 0.51
C GLU A 124 -13.03 6.38 -0.22
N ARG A 125 -11.93 5.67 -0.46
CA ARG A 125 -11.99 4.43 -1.23
C ARG A 125 -10.89 3.47 -0.81
N PHE A 126 -11.26 2.24 -0.64
CA PHE A 126 -10.34 1.16 -0.31
C PHE A 126 -10.47 0.11 -1.41
N VAL A 127 -9.34 -0.23 -2.06
CA VAL A 127 -9.33 -1.21 -3.14
C VAL A 127 -8.42 -2.37 -2.73
N GLN A 128 -9.00 -3.57 -2.73
CA GLN A 128 -8.25 -4.79 -2.48
C GLN A 128 -7.93 -5.43 -3.81
N VAL A 129 -6.65 -5.56 -4.12
CA VAL A 129 -6.23 -6.23 -5.34
C VAL A 129 -6.10 -7.71 -5.04
N SER A 130 -6.88 -8.50 -5.74
CA SER A 130 -6.96 -9.92 -5.49
C SER A 130 -6.28 -10.68 -6.62
N THR A 131 -5.55 -11.74 -6.29
CA THR A 131 -4.95 -12.61 -7.30
C THR A 131 -5.51 -14.02 -7.15
N ASP A 132 -5.49 -14.76 -8.23
CA ASP A 132 -5.98 -16.15 -8.22
C ASP A 132 -4.97 -17.12 -7.64
#